data_9451c4fa82e480238a05514b18ec4c25
#
_entry.id   9451c4fa82e480238a05514b18ec4c25
#
_cell.length_a   1.000
_cell.length_b   1.000
_cell.length_c   1.000
_cell.angle_alpha   90.00
_cell.angle_beta   90.00
_cell.angle_gamma   90.00
#
_symmetry.space_group_name_H-M   'P 1'
#
loop_
_entity.id
_entity.type
_entity.pdbx_description
1 polymer ?
#
loop_
_entity_poly.entity_id
_entity_poly.type
_entity_poly.pdbx_seq_one_letter_code
_entity_poly.pdbx_strand_id
1 'polypeptide(L)'
;MNMQLRTILLGLLSIGFVQGYAQTFALQVKNEGITYLNDERGNRILDFSYCGYHASGQDIPSVGNAVFVPWKAGDNTARIQRAIDYVASLTPNTSGFRGAVLLDRGEFSLSGELRISASGIVLRGMDREKTILLKKGVDRGALIYMEGIDNLNAKDTLQVLSAYVPVNLSLIHI
;
A
#
# COMPACT_ATOMS: atom_id res chain seq x y z
N MET A 1 23.55 -17.97 63.26
CA MET A 1 22.62 -17.39 62.30
C MET A 1 21.48 -18.38 62.10
N ASN A 2 20.29 -18.02 62.54
CA ASN A 2 19.14 -18.95 62.62
C ASN A 2 18.69 -19.43 61.24
N MET A 3 18.29 -20.67 61.16
CA MET A 3 17.82 -21.35 59.93
C MET A 3 16.74 -20.53 59.22
N GLN A 4 15.87 -19.86 59.97
CA GLN A 4 14.84 -18.97 59.48
C GLN A 4 15.40 -17.74 58.68
N LEU A 5 16.50 -17.19 59.13
CA LEU A 5 17.14 -16.03 58.52
C LEU A 5 17.80 -16.41 57.16
N ARG A 6 18.32 -17.63 57.05
CA ARG A 6 18.88 -18.17 55.80
C ARG A 6 17.82 -18.41 54.74
N THR A 7 16.64 -18.89 55.14
CA THR A 7 15.51 -19.12 54.18
C THR A 7 14.94 -17.82 53.64
N ILE A 8 14.86 -16.79 54.48
CA ILE A 8 14.41 -15.43 54.05
C ILE A 8 15.46 -14.78 53.12
N LEU A 9 16.77 -14.96 53.40
CA LEU A 9 17.83 -14.41 52.59
C LEU A 9 17.91 -15.08 51.19
N LEU A 10 17.67 -16.41 51.11
CA LEU A 10 17.58 -17.16 49.85
C LEU A 10 16.30 -16.81 49.08
N GLY A 11 15.18 -16.56 49.74
CA GLY A 11 13.93 -16.12 49.13
C GLY A 11 14.04 -14.69 48.53
N LEU A 12 14.76 -13.79 49.20
CA LEU A 12 15.02 -12.44 48.70
C LEU A 12 16.01 -12.39 47.49
N LEU A 13 16.94 -13.38 47.45
CA LEU A 13 17.88 -13.47 46.31
C LEU A 13 17.23 -14.01 45.06
N SER A 14 16.14 -14.79 45.17
CA SER A 14 15.41 -15.36 44.02
C SER A 14 14.42 -14.39 43.38
N ILE A 15 14.04 -13.31 44.08
CA ILE A 15 13.14 -12.27 43.53
C ILE A 15 13.89 -11.25 42.64
N GLY A 16 15.23 -11.21 42.70
CA GLY A 16 16.07 -10.24 42.01
C GLY A 16 16.35 -10.51 40.52
N PHE A 17 15.84 -11.60 39.93
CA PHE A 17 16.15 -11.96 38.54
C PHE A 17 14.95 -12.05 37.60
N VAL A 18 13.88 -11.32 37.86
CA VAL A 18 12.94 -11.02 36.79
C VAL A 18 13.50 -9.80 36.08
N GLN A 19 14.48 -10.00 35.21
CA GLN A 19 14.80 -9.04 34.17
C GLN A 19 13.56 -8.95 33.28
N GLY A 20 12.69 -7.98 33.56
CA GLY A 20 11.69 -7.57 32.60
C GLY A 20 12.41 -7.14 31.35
N TYR A 21 12.36 -7.94 30.31
CA TYR A 21 12.67 -7.48 28.95
C TYR A 21 11.66 -6.37 28.65
N ALA A 22 12.04 -5.13 28.93
CA ALA A 22 11.31 -4.00 28.41
C ALA A 22 11.42 -4.11 26.89
N GLN A 23 10.35 -4.55 26.26
CA GLN A 23 10.25 -4.48 24.80
C GLN A 23 10.38 -3.01 24.46
N THR A 24 11.51 -2.64 23.90
CA THR A 24 11.72 -1.30 23.36
C THR A 24 10.73 -1.18 22.20
N PHE A 25 9.72 -0.35 22.38
CA PHE A 25 8.77 -0.10 21.29
C PHE A 25 9.57 0.47 20.12
N ALA A 26 9.42 -0.17 18.97
CA ALA A 26 10.12 0.19 17.74
C ALA A 26 9.65 1.54 17.16
N LEU A 27 8.79 2.27 17.87
CA LEU A 27 8.31 3.59 17.48
C LEU A 27 8.13 4.51 18.68
N GLN A 28 8.31 5.80 18.47
CA GLN A 28 8.04 6.87 19.42
C GLN A 28 7.02 7.84 18.83
N VAL A 29 5.97 8.13 19.58
CA VAL A 29 4.99 9.17 19.24
C VAL A 29 5.43 10.47 19.88
N LYS A 30 5.67 11.50 19.07
CA LYS A 30 6.01 12.86 19.49
C LYS A 30 4.92 13.82 18.99
N ASN A 31 4.89 15.04 19.52
CA ASN A 31 3.92 16.06 19.10
C ASN A 31 4.01 16.38 17.59
N GLU A 32 5.15 16.13 16.97
CA GLU A 32 5.42 16.40 15.55
C GLU A 32 5.23 15.16 14.65
N GLY A 33 4.81 14.01 15.21
CA GLY A 33 4.58 12.79 14.46
C GLY A 33 5.16 11.52 15.08
N ILE A 34 5.24 10.48 14.27
CA ILE A 34 5.75 9.16 14.65
C ILE A 34 7.20 9.04 14.18
N THR A 35 8.09 8.66 15.08
CA THR A 35 9.48 8.32 14.76
C THR A 35 9.68 6.82 14.87
N TYR A 36 10.16 6.19 13.80
CA TYR A 36 10.49 4.79 13.76
C TYR A 36 11.93 4.57 14.22
N LEU A 37 12.12 3.74 15.24
CA LEU A 37 13.43 3.42 15.79
C LEU A 37 14.02 2.20 15.06
N ASN A 38 15.32 2.20 14.89
CA ASN A 38 16.05 1.03 14.39
C ASN A 38 16.37 0.08 15.56
N ASP A 39 16.38 -1.22 15.27
CA ASP A 39 16.95 -2.21 16.17
C ASP A 39 18.50 -2.21 16.11
N GLU A 40 19.14 -3.10 16.85
CA GLU A 40 20.62 -3.25 16.89
C GLU A 40 21.21 -3.63 15.52
N ARG A 41 20.43 -4.18 14.60
CA ARG A 41 20.83 -4.56 13.25
C ARG A 41 20.46 -3.52 12.19
N GLY A 42 19.86 -2.39 12.63
CA GLY A 42 19.40 -1.33 11.74
C GLY A 42 18.03 -1.59 11.12
N ASN A 43 17.31 -2.65 11.49
CA ASN A 43 15.95 -2.87 11.01
C ASN A 43 14.99 -1.88 11.65
N ARG A 44 13.97 -1.47 10.92
CA ARG A 44 12.88 -0.63 11.42
C ARG A 44 11.54 -1.10 10.86
N ILE A 45 10.47 -0.70 11.53
CA ILE A 45 9.10 -0.90 11.02
C ILE A 45 8.95 -0.08 9.74
N LEU A 46 8.22 -0.65 8.76
CA LEU A 46 7.89 0.05 7.51
C LEU A 46 7.07 1.31 7.82
N ASP A 47 7.51 2.42 7.24
CA ASP A 47 6.76 3.67 7.29
C ASP A 47 5.80 3.73 6.10
N PHE A 48 4.51 3.57 6.38
CA PHE A 48 3.44 3.64 5.38
C PHE A 48 2.85 5.04 5.21
N SER A 49 3.38 6.06 5.89
CA SER A 49 2.91 7.43 5.80
C SER A 49 2.99 8.00 4.38
N TYR A 50 3.87 7.42 3.56
CA TYR A 50 4.12 7.85 2.18
C TYR A 50 3.45 6.95 1.13
N CYS A 51 2.49 6.11 1.52
CA CYS A 51 1.84 5.16 0.60
C CYS A 51 0.74 5.79 -0.27
N GLY A 52 0.30 7.00 0.03
CA GLY A 52 -0.77 7.69 -0.69
C GLY A 52 -0.30 8.40 -1.96
N TYR A 53 -1.25 9.04 -2.63
CA TYR A 53 -1.01 9.87 -3.80
C TYR A 53 0.05 10.95 -3.48
N HIS A 54 1.07 11.08 -4.33
CA HIS A 54 2.24 11.94 -4.11
C HIS A 54 2.83 11.80 -2.69
N ALA A 55 3.06 10.55 -2.27
CA ALA A 55 3.60 10.24 -0.95
C ALA A 55 2.75 10.81 0.21
N SER A 56 1.45 10.84 0.05
CA SER A 56 0.45 11.43 0.97
C SER A 56 0.62 12.95 1.20
N GLY A 57 1.43 13.61 0.40
CA GLY A 57 1.68 15.06 0.51
C GLY A 57 0.69 15.93 -0.27
N GLN A 58 -0.19 15.34 -1.07
CA GLN A 58 -1.17 16.07 -1.88
C GLN A 58 -2.52 15.36 -1.86
N ASP A 59 -3.58 16.14 -1.95
CA ASP A 59 -4.93 15.61 -2.12
C ASP A 59 -5.07 14.91 -3.48
N ILE A 60 -5.88 13.84 -3.51
CA ILE A 60 -6.22 13.17 -4.77
C ILE A 60 -6.99 14.16 -5.66
N PRO A 61 -6.50 14.46 -6.87
CA PRO A 61 -7.12 15.46 -7.71
C PRO A 61 -8.52 15.06 -8.18
N SER A 62 -9.41 16.04 -8.23
CA SER A 62 -10.73 15.85 -8.83
C SER A 62 -10.61 15.94 -10.35
N VAL A 63 -10.69 14.80 -11.03
CA VAL A 63 -10.62 14.71 -12.49
C VAL A 63 -12.02 14.70 -13.09
N GLY A 64 -12.25 15.48 -14.15
CA GLY A 64 -13.53 15.53 -14.86
C GLY A 64 -13.90 14.18 -15.47
N ASN A 65 -15.21 13.87 -15.50
CA ASN A 65 -15.72 12.64 -16.10
C ASN A 65 -15.63 12.72 -17.62
N ALA A 66 -14.94 11.78 -18.26
CA ALA A 66 -14.89 11.63 -19.71
C ALA A 66 -15.96 10.64 -20.20
N VAL A 67 -16.26 9.60 -19.40
CA VAL A 67 -17.26 8.57 -19.74
C VAL A 67 -18.07 8.23 -18.50
N PHE A 68 -19.37 8.07 -18.69
CA PHE A 68 -20.27 7.50 -17.70
C PHE A 68 -20.69 6.08 -18.12
N VAL A 69 -20.57 5.12 -17.23
CA VAL A 69 -20.96 3.73 -17.43
C VAL A 69 -22.16 3.43 -16.54
N PRO A 70 -23.39 3.41 -17.09
CA PRO A 70 -24.56 3.10 -16.30
C PRO A 70 -24.54 1.65 -15.82
N TRP A 71 -25.17 1.36 -14.70
CA TRP A 71 -25.29 -0.01 -14.24
C TRP A 71 -26.10 -0.87 -15.22
N LYS A 72 -25.68 -2.12 -15.37
CA LYS A 72 -26.41 -3.14 -16.16
C LYS A 72 -26.21 -4.51 -15.53
N ALA A 73 -27.29 -5.32 -15.51
CA ALA A 73 -27.20 -6.72 -15.07
C ALA A 73 -26.31 -7.55 -16.03
N GLY A 74 -25.69 -8.59 -15.47
CA GLY A 74 -24.80 -9.49 -16.18
C GLY A 74 -23.34 -9.06 -16.15
N ASP A 75 -22.52 -9.64 -17.05
CA ASP A 75 -21.10 -9.33 -17.10
C ASP A 75 -20.84 -7.94 -17.71
N ASN A 76 -20.12 -7.12 -16.95
CA ASN A 76 -19.77 -5.76 -17.33
C ASN A 76 -18.30 -5.59 -17.73
N THR A 77 -17.50 -6.67 -17.73
CA THR A 77 -16.07 -6.63 -18.01
C THR A 77 -15.76 -5.88 -19.29
N ALA A 78 -16.30 -6.33 -20.42
CA ALA A 78 -16.05 -5.72 -21.73
C ALA A 78 -16.58 -4.28 -21.86
N ARG A 79 -17.64 -3.93 -21.12
CA ARG A 79 -18.19 -2.56 -21.14
C ARG A 79 -17.29 -1.57 -20.44
N ILE A 80 -16.84 -1.94 -19.24
CA ILE A 80 -15.94 -1.09 -18.44
C ILE A 80 -14.59 -1.02 -19.14
N GLN A 81 -14.07 -2.14 -19.67
CA GLN A 81 -12.81 -2.11 -20.42
C GLN A 81 -12.87 -1.17 -21.62
N ARG A 82 -13.93 -1.22 -22.43
CA ARG A 82 -14.10 -0.29 -23.56
C ARG A 82 -14.17 1.18 -23.13
N ALA A 83 -14.75 1.47 -21.98
CA ALA A 83 -14.76 2.83 -21.43
C ALA A 83 -13.34 3.28 -21.02
N ILE A 84 -12.56 2.38 -20.41
CA ILE A 84 -11.15 2.61 -20.08
C ILE A 84 -10.34 2.85 -21.37
N ASP A 85 -10.50 2.00 -22.39
CA ASP A 85 -9.77 2.08 -23.65
C ASP A 85 -10.11 3.38 -24.40
N TYR A 86 -11.37 3.80 -24.36
CA TYR A 86 -11.78 5.08 -24.92
C TYR A 86 -11.08 6.24 -24.20
N VAL A 87 -11.07 6.28 -22.88
CA VAL A 87 -10.38 7.33 -22.11
C VAL A 87 -8.86 7.27 -22.37
N ALA A 88 -8.31 6.06 -22.54
CA ALA A 88 -6.91 5.88 -22.91
C ALA A 88 -6.54 6.52 -24.24
N SER A 89 -7.47 6.57 -25.20
CA SER A 89 -7.27 7.19 -26.51
C SER A 89 -7.33 8.72 -26.51
N LEU A 90 -7.86 9.33 -25.44
CA LEU A 90 -7.96 10.80 -25.35
C LEU A 90 -6.58 11.42 -25.10
N THR A 91 -6.41 12.65 -25.59
CA THR A 91 -5.21 13.44 -25.30
C THR A 91 -5.22 13.88 -23.83
N PRO A 92 -4.12 13.70 -23.08
CA PRO A 92 -4.05 14.18 -21.70
C PRO A 92 -4.10 15.71 -21.65
N ASN A 93 -4.71 16.24 -20.62
CA ASN A 93 -4.71 17.67 -20.34
C ASN A 93 -3.32 18.15 -19.83
N THR A 94 -3.18 19.44 -19.54
CA THR A 94 -1.93 20.05 -19.03
C THR A 94 -1.46 19.46 -17.69
N SER A 95 -2.36 18.86 -16.92
CA SER A 95 -2.04 18.18 -15.66
C SER A 95 -1.77 16.68 -15.84
N GLY A 96 -1.74 16.18 -17.08
CA GLY A 96 -1.47 14.79 -17.42
C GLY A 96 -2.68 13.85 -17.32
N PHE A 97 -3.88 14.34 -17.02
CA PHE A 97 -5.09 13.52 -16.95
C PHE A 97 -5.83 13.44 -18.29
N ARG A 98 -6.30 12.23 -18.64
CA ARG A 98 -7.15 11.98 -19.81
C ARG A 98 -8.64 12.06 -19.49
N GLY A 99 -8.99 11.81 -18.23
CA GLY A 99 -10.35 11.87 -17.72
C GLY A 99 -10.71 10.71 -16.81
N ALA A 100 -11.91 10.77 -16.26
CA ALA A 100 -12.42 9.71 -15.40
C ALA A 100 -13.49 8.87 -16.11
N VAL A 101 -13.42 7.55 -15.93
CA VAL A 101 -14.52 6.62 -16.18
C VAL A 101 -15.35 6.58 -14.91
N LEU A 102 -16.55 7.14 -14.94
CA LEU A 102 -17.48 7.17 -13.82
C LEU A 102 -18.44 5.99 -13.93
N LEU A 103 -18.43 5.11 -12.93
CA LEU A 103 -19.35 3.99 -12.80
C LEU A 103 -20.58 4.42 -12.00
N ASP A 104 -21.76 4.04 -12.47
CA ASP A 104 -23.02 4.27 -11.77
C ASP A 104 -23.09 3.52 -10.43
N ARG A 105 -24.15 3.79 -9.66
CA ARG A 105 -24.51 2.97 -8.50
C ARG A 105 -24.98 1.61 -8.96
N GLY A 106 -24.52 0.57 -8.28
CA GLY A 106 -24.92 -0.82 -8.53
C GLY A 106 -23.76 -1.80 -8.38
N GLU A 107 -24.09 -3.07 -8.41
CA GLU A 107 -23.13 -4.16 -8.35
C GLU A 107 -22.77 -4.59 -9.78
N PHE A 108 -21.58 -4.24 -10.23
CA PHE A 108 -21.04 -4.61 -11.52
C PHE A 108 -20.35 -5.97 -11.43
N SER A 109 -20.98 -7.03 -11.90
CA SER A 109 -20.35 -8.35 -12.00
C SER A 109 -19.32 -8.34 -13.14
N LEU A 110 -18.15 -8.90 -12.86
CA LEU A 110 -17.01 -8.97 -13.78
C LEU A 110 -16.51 -10.42 -13.84
N SER A 111 -16.56 -11.03 -15.01
CA SER A 111 -16.05 -12.39 -15.24
C SER A 111 -14.57 -12.40 -15.65
N GLY A 112 -14.04 -11.25 -16.08
CA GLY A 112 -12.66 -11.05 -16.46
C GLY A 112 -11.97 -9.97 -15.61
N GLU A 113 -10.81 -9.55 -16.07
CA GLU A 113 -10.01 -8.50 -15.48
C GLU A 113 -10.15 -7.18 -16.24
N LEU A 114 -9.88 -6.08 -15.57
CA LEU A 114 -9.76 -4.75 -16.16
C LEU A 114 -8.30 -4.36 -16.24
N ARG A 115 -7.89 -3.75 -17.37
CA ARG A 115 -6.51 -3.29 -17.58
C ARG A 115 -6.47 -1.80 -17.84
N ILE A 116 -5.62 -1.11 -17.09
CA ILE A 116 -5.32 0.32 -17.26
C ILE A 116 -3.83 0.41 -17.59
N SER A 117 -3.50 0.58 -18.86
CA SER A 117 -2.12 0.62 -19.36
C SER A 117 -1.66 2.02 -19.76
N ALA A 118 -2.55 3.02 -19.76
CA ALA A 118 -2.20 4.39 -20.07
C ALA A 118 -2.28 5.28 -18.83
N SER A 119 -1.32 6.21 -18.70
CA SER A 119 -1.31 7.20 -17.63
C SER A 119 -2.46 8.21 -17.76
N GLY A 120 -2.89 8.78 -16.64
CA GLY A 120 -3.88 9.85 -16.61
C GLY A 120 -5.33 9.41 -16.68
N ILE A 121 -5.62 8.12 -16.51
CA ILE A 121 -6.97 7.56 -16.43
C ILE A 121 -7.38 7.42 -14.98
N VAL A 122 -8.60 7.81 -14.66
CA VAL A 122 -9.21 7.61 -13.33
C VAL A 122 -10.43 6.70 -13.47
N LEU A 123 -10.45 5.58 -12.74
CA LEU A 123 -11.65 4.76 -12.57
C LEU A 123 -12.31 5.15 -11.25
N ARG A 124 -13.55 5.59 -11.29
CA ARG A 124 -14.26 6.13 -10.13
C ARG A 124 -15.69 5.65 -10.07
N GLY A 125 -16.16 5.26 -8.87
CA GLY A 125 -17.57 5.01 -8.59
C GLY A 125 -18.31 6.30 -8.27
N MET A 126 -19.61 6.35 -8.59
CA MET A 126 -20.48 7.47 -8.25
C MET A 126 -20.74 7.56 -6.74
N ASP A 127 -20.67 6.42 -6.05
CA ASP A 127 -20.99 6.31 -4.63
C ASP A 127 -20.07 5.28 -3.97
N ARG A 128 -19.46 5.66 -2.84
CA ARG A 128 -18.51 4.81 -2.13
C ARG A 128 -19.11 3.48 -1.65
N GLU A 129 -20.38 3.50 -1.23
CA GLU A 129 -21.05 2.34 -0.64
C GLU A 129 -21.91 1.58 -1.65
N LYS A 130 -22.32 2.25 -2.74
CA LYS A 130 -23.30 1.71 -3.68
C LYS A 130 -22.71 1.34 -5.05
N THR A 131 -21.47 1.75 -5.36
CA THR A 131 -20.77 1.29 -6.57
C THR A 131 -19.83 0.17 -6.21
N ILE A 132 -20.18 -1.05 -6.57
CA ILE A 132 -19.46 -2.26 -6.20
C ILE A 132 -18.98 -2.98 -7.46
N LEU A 133 -17.69 -3.29 -7.53
CA LEU A 133 -17.13 -4.19 -8.52
C LEU A 133 -17.00 -5.58 -7.92
N LEU A 134 -17.69 -6.56 -8.48
CA LEU A 134 -17.71 -7.93 -7.99
C LEU A 134 -17.04 -8.87 -9.00
N LYS A 135 -15.84 -9.37 -8.68
CA LYS A 135 -15.17 -10.39 -9.48
C LYS A 135 -15.91 -11.72 -9.34
N LYS A 136 -16.30 -12.30 -10.45
CA LYS A 136 -16.87 -13.66 -10.52
C LYS A 136 -15.76 -14.65 -10.86
N GLY A 137 -15.95 -15.91 -10.43
CA GLY A 137 -15.00 -16.97 -10.66
C GLY A 137 -14.20 -17.35 -9.42
N VAL A 138 -13.36 -18.37 -9.57
CA VAL A 138 -12.57 -18.97 -8.49
C VAL A 138 -11.05 -18.81 -8.70
N ASP A 139 -10.66 -18.10 -9.74
CA ASP A 139 -9.25 -17.80 -10.00
C ASP A 139 -8.67 -16.81 -8.96
N ARG A 140 -7.34 -16.80 -8.83
CA ARG A 140 -6.61 -15.90 -7.91
C ARG A 140 -6.10 -14.63 -8.60
N GLY A 141 -6.51 -14.37 -9.83
CA GLY A 141 -6.10 -13.19 -10.58
C GLY A 141 -6.59 -11.89 -9.94
N ALA A 142 -5.91 -10.79 -10.18
CA ALA A 142 -6.38 -9.47 -9.77
C ALA A 142 -7.63 -9.07 -10.57
N LEU A 143 -8.48 -8.24 -9.98
CA LEU A 143 -9.63 -7.67 -10.67
C LEU A 143 -9.22 -6.52 -11.58
N ILE A 144 -8.27 -5.70 -11.16
CA ILE A 144 -7.77 -4.54 -11.88
C ILE A 144 -6.25 -4.62 -11.95
N TYR A 145 -5.73 -4.57 -13.17
CA TYR A 145 -4.30 -4.44 -13.44
C TYR A 145 -4.02 -2.99 -13.87
N MET A 146 -3.06 -2.37 -13.20
CA MET A 146 -2.51 -1.09 -13.59
C MET A 146 -1.05 -1.32 -14.00
N GLU A 147 -0.77 -1.13 -15.28
CA GLU A 147 0.53 -1.47 -15.86
C GLU A 147 1.14 -0.21 -16.47
N GLY A 148 2.44 -0.05 -16.30
CA GLY A 148 3.26 0.93 -16.99
C GLY A 148 4.22 0.24 -17.96
N ILE A 149 4.92 1.03 -18.77
CA ILE A 149 6.03 0.55 -19.55
C ILE A 149 7.27 0.62 -18.67
N ASP A 150 7.89 -0.52 -18.37
CA ASP A 150 9.17 -0.55 -17.66
C ASP A 150 10.30 -0.26 -18.67
N ASN A 151 10.83 0.95 -18.57
CA ASN A 151 11.98 1.40 -19.36
C ASN A 151 13.25 1.45 -18.50
N LEU A 152 13.22 0.85 -17.30
CA LEU A 152 14.38 0.82 -16.41
C LEU A 152 15.42 -0.16 -16.97
N ASN A 153 16.53 0.38 -17.41
CA ASN A 153 17.73 -0.40 -17.74
C ASN A 153 18.69 -0.31 -16.56
N ALA A 154 19.04 -1.44 -15.96
CA ALA A 154 20.11 -1.48 -14.97
C ALA A 154 21.41 -1.05 -15.68
N LYS A 155 21.92 0.14 -15.31
CA LYS A 155 23.18 0.65 -15.88
C LYS A 155 24.39 0.11 -15.17
N ASP A 156 24.29 -0.09 -13.87
CA ASP A 156 25.37 -0.54 -13.00
C ASP A 156 24.87 -1.57 -11.98
N THR A 157 25.76 -2.48 -11.63
CA THR A 157 25.53 -3.46 -10.56
C THR A 157 26.52 -3.18 -9.45
N LEU A 158 26.03 -2.89 -8.25
CA LEU A 158 26.85 -2.76 -7.05
C LEU A 158 26.87 -4.07 -6.28
N GLN A 159 28.06 -4.49 -5.90
CA GLN A 159 28.21 -5.66 -5.05
C GLN A 159 27.94 -5.29 -3.60
N VAL A 160 26.97 -5.97 -2.98
CA VAL A 160 26.72 -5.85 -1.55
C VAL A 160 27.77 -6.64 -0.81
N LEU A 161 28.64 -5.94 -0.06
CA LEU A 161 29.73 -6.55 0.71
C LEU A 161 29.29 -6.94 2.12
N SER A 162 28.14 -6.46 2.60
CA SER A 162 27.61 -6.79 3.91
C SER A 162 26.91 -8.15 3.90
N ALA A 163 27.22 -8.97 4.91
CA ALA A 163 26.51 -10.25 5.11
C ALA A 163 25.05 -10.09 5.53
N TYR A 164 24.65 -8.89 5.93
CA TYR A 164 23.30 -8.56 6.36
C TYR A 164 22.86 -7.21 5.81
N VAL A 165 21.68 -7.18 5.22
CA VAL A 165 21.03 -5.95 4.76
C VAL A 165 19.81 -5.71 5.66
N PRO A 166 19.77 -4.60 6.44
CA PRO A 166 18.65 -4.28 7.30
C PRO A 166 17.33 -4.13 6.52
N VAL A 167 16.24 -4.53 7.14
CA VAL A 167 14.89 -4.28 6.59
C VAL A 167 14.68 -2.77 6.47
N ASN A 168 14.18 -2.33 5.32
CA ASN A 168 13.97 -0.92 4.94
C ASN A 168 15.25 -0.10 4.72
N LEU A 169 16.37 -0.75 4.46
CA LEU A 169 17.49 -0.05 3.88
C LEU A 169 17.16 0.34 2.44
N SER A 170 17.16 1.64 2.16
CA SER A 170 17.08 2.12 0.78
C SER A 170 18.46 2.07 0.13
N LEU A 171 18.58 1.28 -0.92
CA LEU A 171 19.80 1.20 -1.75
C LEU A 171 19.81 2.26 -2.87
N ILE A 172 18.83 3.17 -2.89
CA ILE A 172 18.65 4.16 -3.98
C ILE A 172 19.58 5.38 -3.82
N HIS A 173 20.24 5.53 -2.69
CA HIS A 173 21.09 6.67 -2.38
C HIS A 173 22.58 6.31 -2.28
N ILE A 174 23.08 5.52 -3.23
CA ILE A 174 24.52 5.28 -3.39
C ILE A 174 25.00 6.02 -4.65
#